data_7bfe3450ad4337853367c2259c5c4ea9
#
_entry.id   7bfe3450ad4337853367c2259c5c4ea9
#
_cell.length_a   1.000
_cell.length_b   1.000
_cell.length_c   1.000
_cell.angle_alpha   90.00
_cell.angle_beta   90.00
_cell.angle_gamma   90.00
#
_symmetry.space_group_name_H-M   'P 1'
#
loop_
_entity.id
_entity.type
_entity.pdbx_description
1 polymer ?
#
loop_
_entity_poly.entity_id
_entity_poly.type
_entity_poly.pdbx_seq_one_letter_code
_entity_poly.pdbx_strand_id
1 'polypeptide(L)'
;MSGGLPGAGFALGYGTNGFTDHPLDDAITVLDRLGYRGIALTLGHPHLDPFDGEADRAAARLRRRFDDLGWRVVIETGTRYLLDPFRKHRPNLLDDDADLRELFLRRAIDLGAILGADCVSLWSGVLPDEVSPEAAHDRLRARLDGLVGRAEEAGVPLAFEPEPGMLVETVADALALRADLGDPDALGLTVDLGHCVVVEPDGVVGALRAAGPLLRNVQVDDMLPAAHEHLEFGHGSLDLAAALRTLDELDYRGLAAVELPRHAHDAPGVAARSMTALEHAWEAR
;
A
#
# COMPACT_ATOMS: atom_id res chain seq x y z
N MET A 1 -5.92 4.59 -26.61
CA MET A 1 -4.91 5.54 -26.14
C MET A 1 -4.07 4.80 -25.12
N SER A 2 -2.74 4.79 -25.24
CA SER A 2 -1.85 4.15 -24.25
C SER A 2 -1.93 4.94 -22.95
N GLY A 3 -2.72 4.47 -22.00
CA GLY A 3 -2.75 5.07 -20.69
C GLY A 3 -1.46 4.79 -19.89
N GLY A 4 -1.18 5.63 -18.89
CA GLY A 4 0.05 5.58 -18.09
C GLY A 4 1.13 6.53 -18.61
N LEU A 5 2.24 6.61 -17.89
CA LEU A 5 3.36 7.50 -18.21
C LEU A 5 4.17 6.92 -19.38
N PRO A 6 4.39 7.68 -20.46
CA PRO A 6 5.10 7.14 -21.64
C PRO A 6 6.53 6.71 -21.30
N GLY A 7 6.86 5.45 -21.54
CA GLY A 7 8.19 4.90 -21.29
C GLY A 7 8.49 4.54 -19.84
N ALA A 8 7.58 4.75 -18.90
CA ALA A 8 7.75 4.27 -17.52
C ALA A 8 7.76 2.75 -17.47
N GLY A 9 8.63 2.21 -16.62
CA GLY A 9 8.69 0.77 -16.36
C GLY A 9 7.62 0.25 -15.41
N PHE A 10 7.04 1.13 -14.62
CA PHE A 10 6.02 0.85 -13.60
C PHE A 10 4.62 1.24 -14.07
N ALA A 11 3.60 0.68 -13.43
CA ALA A 11 2.20 1.03 -13.68
C ALA A 11 1.73 2.11 -12.70
N LEU A 12 0.91 3.07 -13.19
CA LEU A 12 0.17 3.95 -12.31
C LEU A 12 -1.12 3.28 -11.85
N GLY A 13 -1.39 3.35 -10.56
CA GLY A 13 -2.59 2.85 -9.93
C GLY A 13 -3.27 3.86 -9.02
N TYR A 14 -4.35 3.42 -8.39
CA TYR A 14 -5.08 4.21 -7.40
C TYR A 14 -5.59 3.33 -6.27
N GLY A 15 -5.50 3.83 -5.03
CA GLY A 15 -5.99 3.17 -3.83
C GLY A 15 -7.51 3.23 -3.71
N THR A 16 -8.16 2.08 -3.54
CA THR A 16 -9.63 2.05 -3.41
C THR A 16 -10.14 2.66 -2.11
N ASN A 17 -9.26 2.88 -1.13
CA ASN A 17 -9.60 3.66 0.07
C ASN A 17 -10.00 5.11 -0.25
N GLY A 18 -9.59 5.65 -1.41
CA GLY A 18 -10.05 6.94 -1.94
C GLY A 18 -11.39 6.88 -2.69
N PHE A 19 -11.97 5.69 -2.88
CA PHE A 19 -13.25 5.46 -3.58
C PHE A 19 -14.33 4.83 -2.69
N THR A 20 -14.28 5.01 -1.38
CA THR A 20 -15.21 4.35 -0.45
C THR A 20 -16.68 4.72 -0.64
N ASP A 21 -16.98 5.83 -1.32
CA ASP A 21 -18.34 6.27 -1.66
C ASP A 21 -18.86 5.69 -3.00
N HIS A 22 -18.04 4.88 -3.68
CA HIS A 22 -18.38 4.25 -4.96
C HIS A 22 -18.34 2.72 -4.84
N PRO A 23 -19.24 1.99 -5.51
CA PRO A 23 -19.06 0.56 -5.74
C PRO A 23 -17.75 0.30 -6.49
N LEU A 24 -17.11 -0.84 -6.20
CA LEU A 24 -15.81 -1.18 -6.80
C LEU A 24 -15.85 -1.19 -8.35
N ASP A 25 -16.95 -1.64 -8.94
CA ASP A 25 -17.12 -1.68 -10.39
C ASP A 25 -17.11 -0.29 -11.02
N ASP A 26 -17.69 0.70 -10.33
CA ASP A 26 -17.70 2.09 -10.78
C ASP A 26 -16.29 2.71 -10.61
N ALA A 27 -15.62 2.44 -9.49
CA ALA A 27 -14.24 2.88 -9.26
C ALA A 27 -13.31 2.36 -10.37
N ILE A 28 -13.35 1.06 -10.69
CA ILE A 28 -12.56 0.46 -11.79
C ILE A 28 -12.88 1.15 -13.12
N THR A 29 -14.18 1.41 -13.41
CA THR A 29 -14.58 2.05 -14.65
C THR A 29 -14.07 3.49 -14.78
N VAL A 30 -14.10 4.25 -13.68
CA VAL A 30 -13.54 5.61 -13.63
C VAL A 30 -12.04 5.59 -13.86
N LEU A 31 -11.32 4.74 -13.12
CA LEU A 31 -9.87 4.66 -13.19
C LEU A 31 -9.38 4.20 -14.57
N ASP A 32 -10.06 3.22 -15.20
CA ASP A 32 -9.71 2.79 -16.57
C ASP A 32 -9.88 3.92 -17.60
N ARG A 33 -10.97 4.69 -17.52
CA ARG A 33 -11.21 5.84 -18.40
C ARG A 33 -10.17 6.95 -18.21
N LEU A 34 -9.64 7.12 -17.00
CA LEU A 34 -8.59 8.08 -16.69
C LEU A 34 -7.18 7.60 -17.09
N GLY A 35 -7.04 6.33 -17.49
CA GLY A 35 -5.76 5.80 -17.97
C GLY A 35 -4.91 5.11 -16.90
N TYR A 36 -5.41 4.88 -15.69
CA TYR A 36 -4.73 4.06 -14.70
C TYR A 36 -4.59 2.61 -15.18
N ARG A 37 -3.53 1.93 -14.75
CA ARG A 37 -3.18 0.57 -15.17
C ARG A 37 -3.00 -0.39 -13.99
N GLY A 38 -3.58 -0.05 -12.85
CA GLY A 38 -3.56 -0.90 -11.68
C GLY A 38 -4.39 -0.34 -10.55
N ILE A 39 -4.53 -1.14 -9.51
CA ILE A 39 -5.35 -0.85 -8.36
C ILE A 39 -4.67 -1.33 -7.07
N ALA A 40 -4.62 -0.48 -6.05
CA ALA A 40 -4.31 -0.87 -4.70
C ALA A 40 -5.65 -1.12 -3.98
N LEU A 41 -6.03 -2.40 -3.90
CA LEU A 41 -7.33 -2.83 -3.40
C LEU A 41 -7.30 -2.94 -1.88
N THR A 42 -7.89 -1.96 -1.21
CA THR A 42 -8.07 -2.00 0.24
C THR A 42 -9.19 -2.96 0.62
N LEU A 43 -8.86 -4.00 1.37
CA LEU A 43 -9.85 -4.97 1.86
C LEU A 43 -10.74 -4.34 2.93
N GLY A 44 -12.05 -4.53 2.78
CA GLY A 44 -13.03 -4.00 3.72
C GLY A 44 -14.44 -3.97 3.14
N HIS A 45 -15.40 -3.56 3.96
CA HIS A 45 -16.82 -3.53 3.62
C HIS A 45 -17.19 -2.84 2.30
N PRO A 46 -16.55 -1.71 1.91
CA PRO A 46 -16.99 -1.01 0.70
C PRO A 46 -16.72 -1.79 -0.60
N HIS A 47 -15.67 -2.61 -0.65
CA HIS A 47 -15.19 -3.19 -1.91
C HIS A 47 -15.04 -4.70 -1.90
N LEU A 48 -14.22 -5.25 -1.01
CA LEU A 48 -14.01 -6.68 -0.86
C LEU A 48 -13.81 -7.02 0.62
N ASP A 49 -14.88 -7.45 1.27
CA ASP A 49 -14.81 -7.92 2.65
C ASP A 49 -14.19 -9.32 2.68
N PRO A 50 -13.01 -9.49 3.30
CA PRO A 50 -12.31 -10.77 3.32
C PRO A 50 -13.02 -11.86 4.14
N PHE A 51 -13.98 -11.48 4.97
CA PHE A 51 -14.76 -12.38 5.82
C PHE A 51 -16.14 -12.71 5.23
N ASP A 52 -16.50 -12.11 4.08
CA ASP A 52 -17.71 -12.51 3.36
C ASP A 52 -17.59 -13.94 2.82
N GLY A 53 -18.66 -14.73 2.94
CA GLY A 53 -18.66 -16.11 2.45
C GLY A 53 -18.45 -16.28 0.94
N GLU A 54 -18.63 -15.20 0.15
CA GLU A 54 -18.42 -15.16 -1.29
C GLU A 54 -17.11 -14.46 -1.69
N ALA A 55 -16.26 -14.07 -0.72
CA ALA A 55 -15.02 -13.31 -0.97
C ALA A 55 -14.12 -13.97 -2.02
N ASP A 56 -13.90 -15.29 -1.94
CA ASP A 56 -13.06 -16.03 -2.88
C ASP A 56 -13.62 -16.01 -4.31
N ARG A 57 -14.95 -16.14 -4.45
CA ARG A 57 -15.61 -16.03 -5.76
C ARG A 57 -15.57 -14.61 -6.31
N ALA A 58 -15.72 -13.62 -5.44
CA ALA A 58 -15.59 -12.21 -5.82
C ALA A 58 -14.16 -11.91 -6.29
N ALA A 59 -13.15 -12.33 -5.55
CA ALA A 59 -11.74 -12.20 -5.94
C ALA A 59 -11.45 -12.89 -7.29
N ALA A 60 -11.96 -14.09 -7.53
CA ALA A 60 -11.79 -14.78 -8.80
C ALA A 60 -12.47 -14.06 -9.98
N ARG A 61 -13.60 -13.36 -9.76
CA ARG A 61 -14.23 -12.51 -10.79
C ARG A 61 -13.39 -11.26 -11.06
N LEU A 62 -12.89 -10.61 -10.01
CA LEU A 62 -12.03 -9.43 -10.11
C LEU A 62 -10.72 -9.77 -10.82
N ARG A 63 -10.11 -10.93 -10.54
CA ARG A 63 -8.90 -11.41 -11.23
C ARG A 63 -9.11 -11.39 -12.75
N ARG A 64 -10.17 -12.02 -13.26
CA ARG A 64 -10.45 -12.04 -14.70
C ARG A 64 -10.60 -10.64 -15.27
N ARG A 65 -11.30 -9.75 -14.55
CA ARG A 65 -11.48 -8.36 -14.97
C ARG A 65 -10.16 -7.60 -15.06
N PHE A 66 -9.27 -7.78 -14.06
CA PHE A 66 -7.97 -7.14 -14.06
C PHE A 66 -7.05 -7.72 -15.15
N ASP A 67 -7.10 -9.03 -15.38
CA ASP A 67 -6.39 -9.68 -16.48
C ASP A 67 -6.86 -9.13 -17.85
N ASP A 68 -8.17 -8.99 -18.07
CA ASP A 68 -8.76 -8.41 -19.29
C ASP A 68 -8.34 -6.94 -19.51
N LEU A 69 -8.16 -6.17 -18.44
CA LEU A 69 -7.68 -4.78 -18.47
C LEU A 69 -6.15 -4.67 -18.57
N GLY A 70 -5.42 -5.76 -18.33
CA GLY A 70 -3.96 -5.76 -18.19
C GLY A 70 -3.49 -4.98 -16.96
N TRP A 71 -4.27 -4.99 -15.88
CA TRP A 71 -4.00 -4.24 -14.67
C TRP A 71 -3.15 -5.00 -13.66
N ARG A 72 -2.29 -4.26 -12.98
CA ARG A 72 -1.60 -4.73 -11.77
C ARG A 72 -2.49 -4.57 -10.55
N VAL A 73 -2.32 -5.44 -9.57
CA VAL A 73 -3.10 -5.44 -8.33
C VAL A 73 -2.17 -5.55 -7.12
N VAL A 74 -2.36 -4.68 -6.15
CA VAL A 74 -1.79 -4.77 -4.81
C VAL A 74 -2.93 -4.88 -3.82
N ILE A 75 -2.77 -5.68 -2.78
CA ILE A 75 -3.72 -5.72 -1.66
C ILE A 75 -3.24 -4.77 -0.58
N GLU A 76 -4.14 -3.88 -0.15
CA GLU A 76 -3.93 -2.99 0.99
C GLU A 76 -4.70 -3.48 2.21
N THR A 77 -4.03 -3.47 3.37
CA THR A 77 -4.61 -3.98 4.62
C THR A 77 -4.91 -2.88 5.64
N GLY A 78 -4.87 -1.62 5.22
CA GLY A 78 -5.21 -0.43 6.01
C GLY A 78 -6.70 -0.27 6.31
N THR A 79 -7.41 -1.36 6.57
CA THR A 79 -8.82 -1.32 6.93
C THR A 79 -9.06 -0.55 8.23
N ARG A 80 -10.05 0.35 8.23
CA ARG A 80 -10.28 1.26 9.37
C ARG A 80 -11.00 0.58 10.52
N TYR A 81 -12.25 0.17 10.32
CA TYR A 81 -13.18 -0.33 11.34
C TYR A 81 -13.70 -1.75 11.05
N LEU A 82 -13.07 -2.49 10.13
CA LEU A 82 -13.49 -3.84 9.79
C LEU A 82 -13.36 -4.81 10.97
N LEU A 83 -12.26 -4.71 11.72
CA LEU A 83 -11.94 -5.65 12.80
C LEU A 83 -12.52 -5.22 14.16
N ASP A 84 -12.67 -3.92 14.38
CA ASP A 84 -13.28 -3.36 15.57
C ASP A 84 -14.11 -2.12 15.20
N PRO A 85 -15.43 -2.13 15.42
CA PRO A 85 -16.28 -1.00 15.00
C PRO A 85 -16.10 0.28 15.86
N PHE A 86 -15.35 0.20 16.97
CA PHE A 86 -15.11 1.32 17.87
C PHE A 86 -13.68 1.84 17.83
N ARG A 87 -12.71 0.99 17.45
CA ARG A 87 -11.29 1.34 17.46
C ARG A 87 -10.71 1.23 16.06
N LYS A 88 -10.40 2.40 15.50
CA LYS A 88 -9.78 2.49 14.15
C LYS A 88 -8.46 1.71 14.11
N HIS A 89 -8.28 0.85 13.08
CA HIS A 89 -7.08 0.07 12.82
C HIS A 89 -6.70 -0.95 13.93
N ARG A 90 -7.66 -1.28 14.81
CA ARG A 90 -7.43 -2.25 15.90
C ARG A 90 -8.25 -3.54 15.69
N PRO A 91 -7.76 -4.67 16.23
CA PRO A 91 -6.42 -4.85 16.78
C PRO A 91 -5.34 -4.69 15.70
N ASN A 92 -4.11 -4.31 16.09
CA ASN A 92 -2.93 -4.32 15.23
C ASN A 92 -1.97 -5.46 15.63
N LEU A 93 -0.82 -5.58 14.96
CA LEU A 93 0.14 -6.67 15.22
C LEU A 93 0.86 -6.56 16.58
N LEU A 94 0.72 -5.44 17.30
CA LEU A 94 1.37 -5.21 18.60
C LEU A 94 0.43 -5.46 19.79
N ASP A 95 -0.88 -5.54 19.53
CA ASP A 95 -1.90 -5.77 20.58
C ASP A 95 -1.82 -7.19 21.13
N ASP A 96 -2.24 -7.37 22.39
CA ASP A 96 -2.31 -8.70 23.01
C ASP A 96 -3.34 -9.60 22.33
N ASP A 97 -4.44 -9.01 21.83
CA ASP A 97 -5.56 -9.65 21.15
C ASP A 97 -5.45 -9.63 19.61
N ALA A 98 -4.21 -9.74 19.08
CA ALA A 98 -3.96 -9.61 17.65
C ALA A 98 -4.44 -10.79 16.78
N ASP A 99 -4.99 -11.86 17.35
CA ASP A 99 -5.42 -13.07 16.60
C ASP A 99 -6.34 -12.72 15.43
N LEU A 100 -7.27 -11.76 15.62
CA LEU A 100 -8.16 -11.33 14.54
C LEU A 100 -7.41 -10.56 13.44
N ARG A 101 -6.37 -9.80 13.78
CA ARG A 101 -5.49 -9.12 12.80
C ARG A 101 -4.68 -10.15 12.01
N GLU A 102 -4.12 -11.16 12.67
CA GLU A 102 -3.40 -12.22 12.00
C GLU A 102 -4.31 -13.03 11.07
N LEU A 103 -5.52 -13.37 11.51
CA LEU A 103 -6.53 -14.02 10.67
C LEU A 103 -6.85 -13.16 9.43
N PHE A 104 -7.06 -11.86 9.62
CA PHE A 104 -7.31 -10.92 8.52
C PHE A 104 -6.15 -10.89 7.51
N LEU A 105 -4.90 -10.81 8.00
CA LEU A 105 -3.72 -10.79 7.12
C LEU A 105 -3.52 -12.11 6.38
N ARG A 106 -3.77 -13.25 7.03
CA ARG A 106 -3.79 -14.55 6.33
C ARG A 106 -4.85 -14.60 5.24
N ARG A 107 -6.06 -14.10 5.51
CA ARG A 107 -7.11 -13.98 4.49
C ARG A 107 -6.71 -13.02 3.36
N ALA A 108 -6.03 -11.91 3.67
CA ALA A 108 -5.50 -11.00 2.66
C ALA A 108 -4.48 -11.68 1.73
N ILE A 109 -3.60 -12.52 2.27
CA ILE A 109 -2.65 -13.33 1.50
C ILE A 109 -3.41 -14.33 0.60
N ASP A 110 -4.41 -15.05 1.14
CA ASP A 110 -5.20 -16.01 0.37
C ASP A 110 -5.94 -15.33 -0.80
N LEU A 111 -6.57 -14.18 -0.54
CA LEU A 111 -7.24 -13.39 -1.58
C LEU A 111 -6.23 -12.81 -2.59
N GLY A 112 -5.04 -12.41 -2.13
CA GLY A 112 -3.94 -11.99 -2.98
C GLY A 112 -3.53 -13.08 -3.97
N ALA A 113 -3.43 -14.33 -3.52
CA ALA A 113 -3.15 -15.47 -4.39
C ALA A 113 -4.25 -15.69 -5.45
N ILE A 114 -5.53 -15.59 -5.06
CA ILE A 114 -6.67 -15.73 -5.98
C ILE A 114 -6.67 -14.57 -7.00
N LEU A 115 -6.43 -13.35 -6.55
CA LEU A 115 -6.37 -12.13 -7.38
C LEU A 115 -5.13 -12.09 -8.28
N GLY A 116 -4.08 -12.85 -7.95
CA GLY A 116 -2.76 -12.72 -8.56
C GLY A 116 -2.12 -11.38 -8.26
N ALA A 117 -2.25 -10.93 -7.02
CA ALA A 117 -1.68 -9.68 -6.57
C ALA A 117 -0.16 -9.71 -6.60
N ASP A 118 0.45 -8.57 -6.90
CA ASP A 118 1.90 -8.39 -6.88
C ASP A 118 2.46 -8.51 -5.46
N CYS A 119 1.70 -8.05 -4.47
CA CYS A 119 2.01 -8.18 -3.04
C CYS A 119 0.79 -7.87 -2.17
N VAL A 120 0.94 -8.13 -0.87
CA VAL A 120 0.03 -7.67 0.19
C VAL A 120 0.78 -6.69 1.06
N SER A 121 0.33 -5.42 1.09
CA SER A 121 0.89 -4.36 1.94
C SER A 121 0.36 -4.45 3.36
N LEU A 122 1.22 -4.27 4.33
CA LEU A 122 0.90 -4.29 5.77
C LEU A 122 1.90 -3.44 6.57
N TRP A 123 1.50 -3.04 7.77
CA TRP A 123 2.27 -2.20 8.68
C TRP A 123 2.32 -2.78 10.11
N SER A 124 3.19 -2.21 10.98
CA SER A 124 3.38 -2.68 12.36
C SER A 124 2.19 -2.38 13.27
N GLY A 125 1.70 -1.17 13.21
CA GLY A 125 0.74 -0.58 14.14
C GLY A 125 1.37 0.38 15.13
N VAL A 126 0.50 1.18 15.75
CA VAL A 126 0.89 2.12 16.82
C VAL A 126 1.21 1.34 18.08
N LEU A 127 2.35 1.66 18.70
CA LEU A 127 2.79 1.05 19.95
C LEU A 127 1.73 1.26 21.05
N PRO A 128 1.26 0.19 21.71
CA PRO A 128 0.38 0.34 22.88
C PRO A 128 1.12 0.96 24.07
N ASP A 129 0.47 1.87 24.80
CA ASP A 129 1.07 2.62 25.92
C ASP A 129 1.70 1.73 27.03
N GLU A 130 1.18 0.52 27.20
CA GLU A 130 1.57 -0.41 28.27
C GLU A 130 2.63 -1.43 27.83
N VAL A 131 3.11 -1.35 26.59
CA VAL A 131 4.07 -2.29 26.00
C VAL A 131 5.40 -1.58 25.73
N SER A 132 6.52 -2.17 26.20
CA SER A 132 7.83 -1.60 25.86
C SER A 132 8.14 -1.80 24.38
N PRO A 133 8.93 -0.90 23.77
CA PRO A 133 9.36 -1.05 22.38
C PRO A 133 9.98 -2.42 22.08
N GLU A 134 10.82 -2.93 22.97
CA GLU A 134 11.50 -4.22 22.81
C GLU A 134 10.48 -5.38 22.78
N ALA A 135 9.51 -5.37 23.72
CA ALA A 135 8.46 -6.38 23.74
C ALA A 135 7.54 -6.30 22.51
N ALA A 136 7.29 -5.09 22.02
CA ALA A 136 6.52 -4.88 20.79
C ALA A 136 7.27 -5.39 19.55
N HIS A 137 8.56 -5.16 19.45
CA HIS A 137 9.40 -5.71 18.38
C HIS A 137 9.41 -7.24 18.40
N ASP A 138 9.57 -7.86 19.56
CA ASP A 138 9.52 -9.33 19.70
C ASP A 138 8.17 -9.89 19.26
N ARG A 139 7.07 -9.25 19.63
CA ARG A 139 5.70 -9.61 19.17
C ARG A 139 5.57 -9.49 17.66
N LEU A 140 5.98 -8.34 17.11
CA LEU A 140 5.90 -8.07 15.68
C LEU A 140 6.69 -9.12 14.89
N ARG A 141 7.93 -9.38 15.29
CA ARG A 141 8.81 -10.38 14.67
C ARG A 141 8.19 -11.78 14.67
N ALA A 142 7.69 -12.22 15.84
CA ALA A 142 7.09 -13.56 15.95
C ALA A 142 5.84 -13.75 15.07
N ARG A 143 5.01 -12.71 14.97
CA ARG A 143 3.78 -12.75 14.14
C ARG A 143 4.09 -12.62 12.66
N LEU A 144 5.03 -11.76 12.31
CA LEU A 144 5.50 -11.59 10.93
C LEU A 144 6.13 -12.86 10.38
N ASP A 145 6.91 -13.58 11.17
CA ASP A 145 7.51 -14.87 10.78
C ASP A 145 6.43 -15.85 10.28
N GLY A 146 5.33 -15.98 11.04
CA GLY A 146 4.20 -16.82 10.64
C GLY A 146 3.43 -16.33 9.41
N LEU A 147 3.39 -15.01 9.17
CA LEU A 147 2.77 -14.41 7.98
C LEU A 147 3.67 -14.55 6.75
N VAL A 148 4.98 -14.39 6.90
CA VAL A 148 5.97 -14.62 5.85
C VAL A 148 5.90 -16.08 5.37
N GLY A 149 5.89 -17.05 6.28
CA GLY A 149 5.72 -18.46 5.91
C GLY A 149 4.42 -18.71 5.13
N ARG A 150 3.31 -18.07 5.53
CA ARG A 150 2.04 -18.16 4.78
C ARG A 150 2.14 -17.52 3.39
N ALA A 151 2.83 -16.39 3.26
CA ALA A 151 3.05 -15.71 1.98
C ALA A 151 3.89 -16.57 1.01
N GLU A 152 4.94 -17.22 1.52
CA GLU A 152 5.75 -18.18 0.75
C GLU A 152 4.92 -19.35 0.23
N GLU A 153 4.11 -19.99 1.08
CA GLU A 153 3.20 -21.06 0.70
C GLU A 153 2.19 -20.65 -0.37
N ALA A 154 1.67 -19.42 -0.26
CA ALA A 154 0.68 -18.88 -1.19
C ALA A 154 1.30 -18.33 -2.49
N GLY A 155 2.61 -18.12 -2.53
CA GLY A 155 3.32 -17.50 -3.66
C GLY A 155 2.98 -16.02 -3.87
N VAL A 156 2.61 -15.30 -2.80
CA VAL A 156 2.31 -13.87 -2.83
C VAL A 156 3.18 -13.14 -1.80
N PRO A 157 4.12 -12.29 -2.22
CA PRO A 157 4.99 -11.60 -1.27
C PRO A 157 4.23 -10.59 -0.40
N LEU A 158 4.75 -10.36 0.80
CA LEU A 158 4.38 -9.25 1.65
C LEU A 158 5.20 -8.01 1.28
N ALA A 159 4.61 -6.84 1.46
CA ALA A 159 5.27 -5.56 1.35
C ALA A 159 5.06 -4.78 2.66
N PHE A 160 6.12 -4.70 3.47
CA PHE A 160 6.01 -4.02 4.76
C PHE A 160 6.13 -2.50 4.57
N GLU A 161 5.20 -1.77 5.16
CA GLU A 161 5.08 -0.32 5.07
C GLU A 161 5.53 0.34 6.37
N PRO A 162 6.65 1.08 6.37
CA PRO A 162 6.97 2.00 7.45
C PRO A 162 5.97 3.18 7.44
N GLU A 163 5.42 3.53 8.62
CA GLU A 163 4.38 4.57 8.71
C GLU A 163 4.62 5.50 9.90
N PRO A 164 4.50 6.82 9.71
CA PRO A 164 4.70 7.81 10.77
C PRO A 164 3.82 7.54 12.00
N GLY A 165 4.43 7.53 13.19
CA GLY A 165 3.74 7.27 14.46
C GLY A 165 3.51 5.80 14.78
N MET A 166 3.98 4.87 13.94
CA MET A 166 3.96 3.44 14.23
C MET A 166 5.29 2.96 14.83
N LEU A 167 5.35 1.70 15.27
CA LEU A 167 6.57 1.12 15.84
C LEU A 167 7.72 1.09 14.83
N VAL A 168 7.41 0.88 13.56
CA VAL A 168 8.34 0.92 12.44
C VAL A 168 7.97 2.10 11.58
N GLU A 169 8.74 3.18 11.65
CA GLU A 169 8.42 4.45 11.02
C GLU A 169 9.21 4.73 9.73
N THR A 170 10.45 4.24 9.67
CA THR A 170 11.37 4.55 8.57
C THR A 170 11.71 3.32 7.74
N VAL A 171 12.17 3.53 6.51
CA VAL A 171 12.71 2.47 5.66
C VAL A 171 13.88 1.76 6.35
N ALA A 172 14.71 2.51 7.09
CA ALA A 172 15.81 1.92 7.85
C ALA A 172 15.33 0.96 8.95
N ASP A 173 14.24 1.32 9.68
CA ASP A 173 13.64 0.43 10.68
C ASP A 173 13.04 -0.82 10.03
N ALA A 174 12.39 -0.68 8.90
CA ALA A 174 11.82 -1.81 8.16
C ALA A 174 12.92 -2.76 7.63
N LEU A 175 14.03 -2.22 7.16
CA LEU A 175 15.19 -3.01 6.76
C LEU A 175 15.82 -3.76 7.95
N ALA A 176 15.90 -3.12 9.12
CA ALA A 176 16.37 -3.77 10.35
C ALA A 176 15.44 -4.91 10.78
N LEU A 177 14.11 -4.68 10.76
CA LEU A 177 13.12 -5.71 11.06
C LEU A 177 13.22 -6.89 10.07
N ARG A 178 13.43 -6.61 8.79
CA ARG A 178 13.62 -7.64 7.77
C ARG A 178 14.87 -8.48 8.03
N ALA A 179 15.98 -7.83 8.40
CA ALA A 179 17.23 -8.52 8.78
C ALA A 179 17.05 -9.42 10.02
N ASP A 180 16.29 -8.98 11.02
CA ASP A 180 15.95 -9.77 12.22
C ASP A 180 15.09 -11.01 11.90
N LEU A 181 14.39 -11.00 10.76
CA LEU A 181 13.66 -12.15 10.22
C LEU A 181 14.51 -13.04 9.29
N GLY A 182 15.80 -12.72 9.12
CA GLY A 182 16.70 -13.49 8.26
C GLY A 182 16.60 -13.18 6.78
N ASP A 183 16.16 -11.97 6.44
CA ASP A 183 16.06 -11.45 5.06
C ASP A 183 15.22 -12.31 4.10
N PRO A 184 13.97 -12.69 4.46
CA PRO A 184 13.17 -13.56 3.63
C PRO A 184 12.80 -12.90 2.29
N ASP A 185 12.86 -13.66 1.19
CA ASP A 185 12.52 -13.18 -0.16
C ASP A 185 11.04 -12.78 -0.30
N ALA A 186 10.18 -13.41 0.51
CA ALA A 186 8.75 -13.13 0.53
C ALA A 186 8.37 -11.83 1.26
N LEU A 187 9.33 -11.11 1.85
CA LEU A 187 9.09 -9.84 2.53
C LEU A 187 9.88 -8.73 1.85
N GLY A 188 9.19 -7.88 1.10
CA GLY A 188 9.72 -6.62 0.56
C GLY A 188 9.11 -5.41 1.26
N LEU A 189 9.15 -4.26 0.61
CA LEU A 189 8.72 -2.98 1.16
C LEU A 189 7.62 -2.34 0.32
N THR A 190 6.64 -1.75 0.99
CA THR A 190 5.84 -0.62 0.50
C THR A 190 6.54 0.66 0.94
N VAL A 191 6.72 1.60 0.03
CA VAL A 191 7.18 2.95 0.35
C VAL A 191 6.10 3.94 -0.03
N ASP A 192 5.55 4.62 0.98
CA ASP A 192 4.67 5.77 0.79
C ASP A 192 5.52 7.04 0.70
N LEU A 193 5.35 7.79 -0.39
CA LEU A 193 6.16 8.99 -0.66
C LEU A 193 5.84 10.13 0.29
N GLY A 194 4.58 10.27 0.70
CA GLY A 194 4.15 11.25 1.70
C GLY A 194 4.71 10.92 3.08
N HIS A 195 4.69 9.64 3.49
CA HIS A 195 5.33 9.22 4.74
C HIS A 195 6.82 9.60 4.76
N CYS A 196 7.52 9.40 3.64
CA CYS A 196 8.93 9.81 3.53
C CYS A 196 9.14 11.32 3.73
N VAL A 197 8.19 12.16 3.29
CA VAL A 197 8.26 13.62 3.57
C VAL A 197 8.20 13.91 5.06
N VAL A 198 7.48 13.08 5.83
CA VAL A 198 7.27 13.28 7.27
C VAL A 198 8.45 12.79 8.11
N VAL A 199 8.99 11.59 7.82
CA VAL A 199 9.91 10.90 8.76
C VAL A 199 11.28 10.57 8.20
N GLU A 200 11.49 10.55 6.88
CA GLU A 200 12.77 10.11 6.33
C GLU A 200 13.85 11.21 6.39
N PRO A 201 14.98 10.97 7.07
CA PRO A 201 16.03 11.98 7.24
C PRO A 201 16.70 12.35 5.90
N ASP A 202 16.80 11.39 4.96
CA ASP A 202 17.38 11.59 3.63
C ASP A 202 16.30 11.86 2.57
N GLY A 203 15.06 12.10 3.00
CA GLY A 203 13.90 12.39 2.17
C GLY A 203 13.50 11.23 1.25
N VAL A 204 12.54 11.53 0.37
CA VAL A 204 11.92 10.55 -0.53
C VAL A 204 12.93 9.81 -1.41
N VAL A 205 13.87 10.54 -2.02
CA VAL A 205 14.88 9.96 -2.91
C VAL A 205 15.81 9.01 -2.15
N GLY A 206 16.22 9.39 -0.93
CA GLY A 206 17.03 8.56 -0.06
C GLY A 206 16.31 7.28 0.32
N ALA A 207 15.06 7.38 0.75
CA ALA A 207 14.21 6.25 1.12
C ALA A 207 14.01 5.25 -0.03
N LEU A 208 13.65 5.75 -1.23
CA LEU A 208 13.48 4.91 -2.42
C LEU A 208 14.76 4.16 -2.78
N ARG A 209 15.93 4.84 -2.73
CA ARG A 209 17.22 4.21 -3.00
C ARG A 209 17.61 3.19 -1.94
N ALA A 210 17.30 3.46 -0.67
CA ALA A 210 17.56 2.52 0.43
C ALA A 210 16.69 1.26 0.30
N ALA A 211 15.41 1.41 -0.06
CA ALA A 211 14.52 0.27 -0.34
C ALA A 211 14.98 -0.53 -1.57
N GLY A 212 15.42 0.16 -2.63
CA GLY A 212 16.04 -0.45 -3.82
C GLY A 212 15.25 -1.64 -4.39
N PRO A 213 15.90 -2.81 -4.56
CA PRO A 213 15.27 -3.99 -5.14
C PRO A 213 14.20 -4.65 -4.26
N LEU A 214 14.06 -4.21 -3.02
CA LEU A 214 13.02 -4.67 -2.10
C LEU A 214 11.68 -3.98 -2.30
N LEU A 215 11.61 -2.91 -3.11
CA LEU A 215 10.36 -2.24 -3.46
C LEU A 215 9.39 -3.20 -4.14
N ARG A 216 8.23 -3.42 -3.52
CA ARG A 216 7.10 -4.20 -4.06
C ARG A 216 5.91 -3.34 -4.41
N ASN A 217 5.71 -2.26 -3.66
CA ASN A 217 4.62 -1.31 -3.82
C ASN A 217 5.11 0.11 -3.52
N VAL A 218 4.55 1.10 -4.19
CA VAL A 218 4.78 2.52 -3.91
C VAL A 218 3.43 3.20 -3.80
N GLN A 219 3.20 3.88 -2.70
CA GLN A 219 2.05 4.77 -2.53
C GLN A 219 2.48 6.19 -2.84
N VAL A 220 1.60 6.93 -3.51
CA VAL A 220 1.94 8.26 -4.05
C VAL A 220 0.87 9.25 -3.61
N ASP A 221 1.25 10.13 -2.75
CA ASP A 221 0.46 11.26 -2.26
C ASP A 221 1.39 12.41 -1.88
N ASP A 222 0.88 13.49 -1.37
CA ASP A 222 1.67 14.62 -0.88
C ASP A 222 1.41 14.83 0.61
N MET A 223 2.43 15.28 1.36
CA MET A 223 2.33 15.60 2.78
C MET A 223 3.16 16.84 3.14
N LEU A 224 2.82 17.46 4.27
CA LEU A 224 3.68 18.46 4.91
C LEU A 224 4.61 17.78 5.94
N PRO A 225 5.84 18.26 6.14
CA PRO A 225 6.84 17.63 7.01
C PRO A 225 6.43 17.40 8.47
N ALA A 226 5.37 18.05 8.95
CA ALA A 226 4.94 17.96 10.35
C ALA A 226 3.55 17.30 10.51
N ALA A 227 2.98 16.75 9.43
CA ALA A 227 1.62 16.26 9.46
C ALA A 227 1.45 14.99 8.63
N HIS A 228 1.11 13.89 9.27
CA HIS A 228 0.70 12.66 8.58
C HIS A 228 -0.72 12.85 8.03
N GLU A 229 -0.82 13.45 6.85
CA GLU A 229 -2.07 13.75 6.18
C GLU A 229 -1.91 13.64 4.65
N HIS A 230 -2.59 12.66 4.05
CA HIS A 230 -2.57 12.45 2.60
C HIS A 230 -3.25 13.61 1.86
N LEU A 231 -2.47 14.41 1.17
CA LEU A 231 -2.88 15.59 0.42
C LEU A 231 -2.82 15.33 -1.09
N GLU A 232 -3.65 16.05 -1.84
CA GLU A 232 -3.50 16.11 -3.30
C GLU A 232 -2.14 16.73 -3.65
N PHE A 233 -1.55 16.33 -4.78
CA PHE A 233 -0.25 16.82 -5.24
C PHE A 233 -0.21 18.35 -5.36
N GLY A 234 0.87 18.93 -4.84
CA GLY A 234 1.10 20.37 -4.80
C GLY A 234 0.52 21.07 -3.56
N HIS A 235 -0.11 20.33 -2.64
CA HIS A 235 -0.57 20.86 -1.36
C HIS A 235 0.38 20.53 -0.20
N GLY A 236 1.38 19.71 -0.42
CA GLY A 236 2.44 19.35 0.52
C GLY A 236 3.82 19.83 0.06
N SER A 237 4.82 18.99 0.31
CA SER A 237 6.23 19.29 0.05
C SER A 237 6.95 18.24 -0.78
N LEU A 238 6.20 17.28 -1.36
CA LEU A 238 6.77 16.23 -2.19
C LEU A 238 7.34 16.79 -3.51
N ASP A 239 8.62 16.52 -3.80
CA ASP A 239 9.16 16.65 -5.16
C ASP A 239 8.76 15.41 -5.98
N LEU A 240 7.55 15.47 -6.55
CA LEU A 240 6.97 14.37 -7.32
C LEU A 240 7.83 14.01 -8.54
N ALA A 241 8.42 15.02 -9.23
CA ALA A 241 9.27 14.76 -10.39
C ALA A 241 10.56 14.02 -10.00
N ALA A 242 11.20 14.39 -8.88
CA ALA A 242 12.36 13.68 -8.38
C ALA A 242 12.03 12.25 -7.94
N ALA A 243 10.88 12.05 -7.31
CA ALA A 243 10.42 10.72 -6.90
C ALA A 243 10.19 9.80 -8.12
N LEU A 244 9.43 10.26 -9.13
CA LEU A 244 9.16 9.49 -10.35
C LEU A 244 10.44 9.18 -11.14
N ARG A 245 11.38 10.13 -11.25
CA ARG A 245 12.70 9.92 -11.82
C ARG A 245 13.47 8.84 -11.08
N THR A 246 13.44 8.85 -9.74
CA THR A 246 14.13 7.84 -8.93
C THR A 246 13.57 6.46 -9.14
N LEU A 247 12.25 6.31 -9.25
CA LEU A 247 11.61 5.02 -9.59
C LEU A 247 12.06 4.50 -10.97
N ASP A 248 12.21 5.39 -11.96
CA ASP A 248 12.71 5.05 -13.28
C ASP A 248 14.19 4.62 -13.24
N GLU A 249 15.05 5.37 -12.53
CA GLU A 249 16.47 5.04 -12.30
C GLU A 249 16.67 3.69 -11.61
N LEU A 250 15.78 3.33 -10.68
CA LEU A 250 15.78 2.04 -9.97
C LEU A 250 15.22 0.88 -10.81
N ASP A 251 14.80 1.13 -12.04
CA ASP A 251 14.10 0.14 -12.88
C ASP A 251 12.89 -0.50 -12.16
N TYR A 252 12.18 0.31 -11.38
CA TYR A 252 10.99 -0.17 -10.68
C TYR A 252 9.92 -0.63 -11.67
N ARG A 253 9.35 -1.83 -11.43
CA ARG A 253 8.39 -2.48 -12.35
C ARG A 253 7.05 -2.79 -11.69
N GLY A 254 6.84 -2.32 -10.46
CA GLY A 254 5.63 -2.54 -9.68
C GLY A 254 4.52 -1.54 -9.96
N LEU A 255 3.65 -1.38 -8.97
CA LEU A 255 2.55 -0.42 -8.95
C LEU A 255 2.96 0.83 -8.16
N ALA A 256 2.78 2.01 -8.75
CA ALA A 256 2.80 3.30 -8.05
C ALA A 256 1.35 3.79 -7.95
N ALA A 257 0.73 3.62 -6.79
CA ALA A 257 -0.68 3.87 -6.57
C ALA A 257 -0.92 5.18 -5.81
N VAL A 258 -1.75 6.06 -6.35
CA VAL A 258 -2.21 7.26 -5.64
C VAL A 258 -3.00 6.86 -4.40
N GLU A 259 -2.67 7.43 -3.23
CA GLU A 259 -3.35 7.16 -1.97
C GLU A 259 -3.95 8.44 -1.35
N LEU A 260 -5.25 8.65 -1.55
CA LEU A 260 -5.97 9.84 -1.08
C LEU A 260 -7.27 9.45 -0.35
N PRO A 261 -7.17 8.82 0.84
CA PRO A 261 -8.31 8.19 1.52
C PRO A 261 -9.33 9.17 2.10
N ARG A 262 -9.03 10.48 2.11
CA ARG A 262 -9.93 11.52 2.64
C ARG A 262 -10.80 12.17 1.57
N HIS A 263 -10.62 11.79 0.29
CA HIS A 263 -11.21 12.48 -0.85
C HIS A 263 -12.32 11.67 -1.54
N ALA A 264 -12.86 10.64 -0.88
CA ALA A 264 -13.90 9.76 -1.44
C ALA A 264 -15.14 10.51 -1.96
N HIS A 265 -15.47 11.66 -1.36
CA HIS A 265 -16.60 12.51 -1.76
C HIS A 265 -16.42 13.17 -3.14
N ASP A 266 -15.20 13.26 -3.69
CA ASP A 266 -14.89 13.78 -5.04
C ASP A 266 -13.90 12.84 -5.77
N ALA A 267 -13.95 11.54 -5.51
CA ALA A 267 -12.96 10.57 -5.98
C ALA A 267 -12.67 10.66 -7.50
N PRO A 268 -13.66 10.76 -8.42
CA PRO A 268 -13.39 10.89 -9.84
C PRO A 268 -12.64 12.17 -10.22
N GLY A 269 -12.98 13.30 -9.57
CA GLY A 269 -12.31 14.59 -9.80
C GLY A 269 -10.87 14.58 -9.30
N VAL A 270 -10.67 14.05 -8.09
CA VAL A 270 -9.33 13.90 -7.49
C VAL A 270 -8.46 12.94 -8.30
N ALA A 271 -8.98 11.81 -8.73
CA ALA A 271 -8.25 10.86 -9.57
C ALA A 271 -7.82 11.49 -10.91
N ALA A 272 -8.68 12.31 -11.52
CA ALA A 272 -8.35 13.03 -12.75
C ALA A 272 -7.24 14.07 -12.53
N ARG A 273 -7.32 14.87 -11.45
CA ARG A 273 -6.28 15.84 -11.09
C ARG A 273 -4.95 15.16 -10.76
N SER A 274 -5.01 14.04 -10.06
CA SER A 274 -3.81 13.24 -9.73
C SER A 274 -3.11 12.72 -10.98
N MET A 275 -3.87 12.17 -11.95
CA MET A 275 -3.28 11.73 -13.23
C MET A 275 -2.60 12.88 -13.94
N THR A 276 -3.24 14.05 -14.04
CA THR A 276 -2.66 15.24 -14.67
C THR A 276 -1.36 15.67 -13.98
N ALA A 277 -1.34 15.67 -12.63
CA ALA A 277 -0.13 16.02 -11.88
C ALA A 277 1.02 15.04 -12.12
N LEU A 278 0.72 13.73 -12.16
CA LEU A 278 1.69 12.68 -12.46
C LEU A 278 2.27 12.80 -13.87
N GLU A 279 1.42 13.07 -14.87
CA GLU A 279 1.85 13.29 -16.26
C GLU A 279 2.78 14.51 -16.36
N HIS A 280 2.42 15.65 -15.76
CA HIS A 280 3.25 16.85 -15.75
C HIS A 280 4.60 16.63 -15.03
N ALA A 281 4.58 15.95 -13.87
CA ALA A 281 5.81 15.64 -13.14
C ALA A 281 6.72 14.69 -13.93
N TRP A 282 6.12 13.75 -14.66
CA TRP A 282 6.86 12.82 -15.53
C TRP A 282 7.53 13.52 -16.71
N GLU A 283 6.88 14.49 -17.33
CA GLU A 283 7.45 15.32 -18.39
C GLU A 283 8.58 16.23 -17.90
N ALA A 284 8.53 16.67 -16.65
CA ALA A 284 9.49 17.58 -16.03
C ALA A 284 10.72 16.91 -15.40
N ARG A 285 10.77 15.56 -15.35
CA ARG A 285 11.85 14.80 -14.65
C ARG A 285 13.21 14.86 -15.34
#